data_b77953328577b2a26f6aeb226a0a7d7d
#
_entry.id   b77953328577b2a26f6aeb226a0a7d7d
#
_cell.length_a   1.000
_cell.length_b   1.000
_cell.length_c   1.000
_cell.angle_alpha   90.00
_cell.angle_beta   90.00
_cell.angle_gamma   90.00
#
_symmetry.space_group_name_H-M   'P 1'
#
loop_
_entity.id
_entity.type
_entity.pdbx_description
1 polymer ?
#
loop_
_entity_poly.entity_id
_entity_poly.type
_entity_poly.pdbx_seq_one_letter_code
_entity_poly.pdbx_strand_id
1 'polypeptide(L)'
;PAKLLTTLLCYDDHRTFTEDVRKRFSDTTRYEVVSFHTKQELLNQCNKESDNSSCKVAIIGVPDTKEQFQAIDEMTMEIKRIDPRTGLILLVQGDKMEDLKKVVRFNVDAYIPRNANTILRLHNAVKKIISEHSIAIFKKRRNLSLWFLFGFLILSALAILIAYLRFPNYF
;
A
#
# COMPACT_ATOMS: atom_id res chain seq x y z
N PRO A 1 -1.43 7.20 19.45
CA PRO A 1 -1.73 6.81 18.08
C PRO A 1 -1.21 5.39 17.87
N ALA A 2 -2.14 4.44 17.56
CA ALA A 2 -1.76 3.07 17.26
C ALA A 2 -0.77 3.12 16.07
N LYS A 3 0.45 2.63 16.28
CA LYS A 3 1.42 2.45 15.20
C LYS A 3 0.82 1.41 14.24
N LEU A 4 0.53 1.82 13.02
CA LEU A 4 0.11 0.91 11.96
C LEU A 4 1.27 -0.03 11.65
N LEU A 5 1.07 -1.32 11.89
CA LEU A 5 2.00 -2.37 11.49
C LEU A 5 2.04 -2.40 9.95
N THR A 6 3.23 -2.45 9.38
CA THR A 6 3.41 -2.60 7.93
C THR A 6 3.85 -4.01 7.62
N THR A 7 3.08 -4.73 6.82
CA THR A 7 3.41 -6.09 6.38
C THR A 7 4.16 -6.04 5.05
N LEU A 8 5.38 -6.58 5.03
CA LEU A 8 6.22 -6.72 3.85
C LEU A 8 6.09 -8.14 3.33
N LEU A 9 5.48 -8.30 2.17
CA LEU A 9 5.22 -9.58 1.52
C LEU A 9 6.34 -9.83 0.49
N CYS A 10 7.32 -10.68 0.80
CA CYS A 10 8.46 -10.95 -0.05
C CYS A 10 8.22 -12.20 -0.89
N TYR A 11 8.26 -12.06 -2.21
CA TYR A 11 8.26 -13.15 -3.18
C TYR A 11 9.53 -13.07 -4.02
N ASP A 12 10.53 -13.86 -3.66
CA ASP A 12 11.84 -13.87 -4.32
C ASP A 12 12.50 -15.24 -4.17
N ASP A 13 13.13 -15.70 -5.23
CA ASP A 13 13.86 -16.98 -5.24
C ASP A 13 15.20 -16.91 -4.49
N HIS A 14 15.70 -15.70 -4.20
CA HIS A 14 16.97 -15.48 -3.51
C HIS A 14 16.80 -15.42 -1.99
N ARG A 15 17.10 -16.51 -1.31
CA ARG A 15 17.02 -16.61 0.16
C ARG A 15 17.82 -15.52 0.89
N THR A 16 19.02 -15.22 0.42
CA THR A 16 19.91 -14.20 1.01
C THR A 16 19.28 -12.81 0.97
N PHE A 17 18.56 -12.49 -0.09
CA PHE A 17 17.85 -11.21 -0.19
C PHE A 17 16.76 -11.07 0.88
N THR A 18 15.97 -12.10 1.11
CA THR A 18 14.93 -12.08 2.13
C THR A 18 15.51 -11.92 3.54
N GLU A 19 16.66 -12.51 3.83
CA GLU A 19 17.38 -12.32 5.10
C GLU A 19 17.88 -10.89 5.26
N ASP A 20 18.41 -10.27 4.22
CA ASP A 20 18.82 -8.86 4.24
C ASP A 20 17.66 -7.91 4.43
N VAL A 21 16.49 -8.20 3.84
CA VAL A 21 15.25 -7.46 4.10
C VAL A 21 14.86 -7.59 5.57
N ARG A 22 14.85 -8.80 6.14
CA ARG A 22 14.53 -9.00 7.56
C ARG A 22 15.49 -8.24 8.48
N LYS A 23 16.78 -8.26 8.21
CA LYS A 23 17.77 -7.50 8.97
C LYS A 23 17.50 -6.00 8.88
N ARG A 24 17.18 -5.49 7.69
CA ARG A 24 16.91 -4.06 7.48
C ARG A 24 15.64 -3.58 8.14
N PHE A 25 14.60 -4.43 8.16
CA PHE A 25 13.29 -4.14 8.74
C PHE A 25 13.09 -4.92 10.05
N SER A 26 14.11 -4.89 10.93
CA SER A 26 14.15 -5.66 12.18
C SER A 26 13.24 -5.12 13.29
N ASP A 27 12.72 -3.90 13.16
CA ASP A 27 11.77 -3.34 14.13
C ASP A 27 10.40 -4.03 14.00
N THR A 28 10.22 -5.12 14.74
CA THR A 28 8.99 -5.94 14.74
C THR A 28 7.76 -5.19 15.26
N THR A 29 7.94 -4.02 15.88
CA THR A 29 6.83 -3.16 16.30
C THR A 29 6.25 -2.35 15.12
N ARG A 30 6.98 -2.26 14.01
CA ARG A 30 6.62 -1.50 12.81
C ARG A 30 6.46 -2.35 11.58
N TYR A 31 7.25 -3.42 11.48
CA TYR A 31 7.36 -4.22 10.28
C TYR A 31 7.17 -5.70 10.60
N GLU A 32 6.40 -6.35 9.76
CA GLU A 32 6.29 -7.80 9.69
C GLU A 32 6.76 -8.25 8.31
N VAL A 33 7.79 -9.09 8.25
CA VAL A 33 8.36 -9.58 6.97
C VAL A 33 7.96 -11.04 6.79
N VAL A 34 7.10 -11.27 5.80
CA VAL A 34 6.62 -12.61 5.42
C VAL A 34 7.19 -12.97 4.05
N SER A 35 7.75 -14.15 3.90
CA SER A 35 8.31 -14.66 2.64
C SER A 35 7.47 -15.78 2.06
N PHE A 36 7.33 -15.78 0.74
CA PHE A 36 6.55 -16.74 -0.02
C PHE A 36 7.42 -17.40 -1.09
N HIS A 37 7.17 -18.67 -1.35
CA HIS A 37 7.87 -19.43 -2.38
C HIS A 37 7.00 -19.67 -3.62
N THR A 38 5.70 -19.51 -3.49
CA THR A 38 4.74 -19.66 -4.59
C THR A 38 3.86 -18.42 -4.77
N LYS A 39 3.48 -18.16 -6.03
CA LYS A 39 2.50 -17.11 -6.37
C LYS A 39 1.21 -17.28 -5.59
N GLN A 40 0.74 -18.53 -5.47
CA GLN A 40 -0.54 -18.83 -4.83
C GLN A 40 -0.55 -18.49 -3.32
N GLU A 41 0.56 -18.78 -2.62
CA GLU A 41 0.70 -18.40 -1.20
C GLU A 41 0.65 -16.90 -1.01
N LEU A 42 1.36 -16.14 -1.85
CA LEU A 42 1.33 -14.67 -1.81
C LEU A 42 -0.09 -14.13 -2.02
N LEU A 43 -0.80 -14.61 -3.05
CA LEU A 43 -2.17 -14.17 -3.34
C LEU A 43 -3.16 -14.55 -2.22
N ASN A 44 -3.03 -15.75 -1.66
CA ASN A 44 -3.84 -16.18 -0.53
C ASN A 44 -3.62 -15.29 0.70
N GLN A 45 -2.38 -14.88 0.97
CA GLN A 45 -2.07 -13.97 2.07
C GLN A 45 -2.65 -12.57 1.82
N CYS A 46 -2.52 -12.05 0.59
CA CYS A 46 -3.15 -10.77 0.22
C CYS A 46 -4.68 -10.80 0.45
N ASN A 47 -5.32 -11.92 0.12
CA ASN A 47 -6.77 -12.07 0.28
C ASN A 47 -7.20 -12.16 1.75
N LYS A 48 -6.48 -12.93 2.58
CA LYS A 48 -6.77 -13.05 4.02
C LYS A 48 -6.71 -11.71 4.75
N GLU A 49 -5.84 -10.83 4.31
CA GLU A 49 -5.58 -9.55 4.96
C GLU A 49 -6.26 -8.36 4.27
N SER A 50 -7.09 -8.59 3.23
CA SER A 50 -7.70 -7.50 2.45
C SER A 50 -8.54 -6.54 3.29
N ASP A 51 -9.15 -7.02 4.37
CA ASP A 51 -9.98 -6.22 5.28
C ASP A 51 -9.18 -5.47 6.35
N ASN A 52 -7.88 -5.75 6.48
CA ASN A 52 -7.04 -5.12 7.49
C ASN A 52 -6.60 -3.72 7.05
N SER A 53 -6.71 -2.72 7.93
CA SER A 53 -6.28 -1.34 7.66
C SER A 53 -4.76 -1.15 7.70
N SER A 54 -3.98 -2.23 7.88
CA SER A 54 -2.52 -2.21 7.88
C SER A 54 -1.97 -1.85 6.48
N CYS A 55 -0.81 -1.18 6.45
CA CYS A 55 -0.10 -0.93 5.21
C CYS A 55 0.58 -2.22 4.75
N LYS A 56 0.37 -2.62 3.49
CA LYS A 56 0.99 -3.80 2.89
C LYS A 56 1.87 -3.38 1.73
N VAL A 57 3.03 -4.02 1.63
CA VAL A 57 3.96 -3.81 0.51
C VAL A 57 4.42 -5.17 0.01
N ALA A 58 4.07 -5.50 -1.22
CA ALA A 58 4.56 -6.69 -1.90
C ALA A 58 5.88 -6.37 -2.62
N ILE A 59 6.90 -7.14 -2.32
CA ILE A 59 8.23 -7.06 -2.90
C ILE A 59 8.42 -8.31 -3.75
N ILE A 60 8.50 -8.13 -5.07
CA ILE A 60 8.50 -9.24 -6.03
C ILE A 60 9.82 -9.26 -6.77
N GLY A 61 10.54 -10.38 -6.67
CA GLY A 61 11.69 -10.66 -7.50
C GLY A 61 11.28 -11.01 -8.92
N VAL A 62 11.77 -10.25 -9.88
CA VAL A 62 11.50 -10.51 -11.30
C VAL A 62 12.54 -11.49 -11.82
N PRO A 63 12.11 -12.58 -12.48
CA PRO A 63 13.01 -13.52 -13.11
C PRO A 63 13.79 -12.89 -14.27
N ASP A 64 14.90 -13.51 -14.64
CA ASP A 64 15.79 -13.00 -15.66
C ASP A 64 15.28 -13.21 -17.10
N THR A 65 14.25 -14.01 -17.29
CA THR A 65 13.69 -14.36 -18.60
C THR A 65 12.56 -13.41 -18.98
N LYS A 66 12.66 -12.81 -20.18
CA LYS A 66 11.64 -11.89 -20.73
C LYS A 66 10.27 -12.54 -20.88
N GLU A 67 10.23 -13.84 -21.16
CA GLU A 67 9.01 -14.65 -21.29
C GLU A 67 8.16 -14.64 -20.02
N GLN A 68 8.78 -14.44 -18.87
CA GLN A 68 8.10 -14.43 -17.57
C GLN A 68 7.58 -13.03 -17.18
N PHE A 69 7.91 -11.97 -17.94
CA PHE A 69 7.46 -10.61 -17.60
C PHE A 69 5.94 -10.47 -17.69
N GLN A 70 5.30 -11.19 -18.60
CA GLN A 70 3.84 -11.20 -18.68
C GLN A 70 3.20 -11.86 -17.46
N ALA A 71 3.79 -12.94 -16.94
CA ALA A 71 3.34 -13.59 -15.70
C ALA A 71 3.48 -12.65 -14.48
N ILE A 72 4.52 -11.81 -14.47
CA ILE A 72 4.68 -10.77 -13.44
C ILE A 72 3.60 -9.69 -13.57
N ASP A 73 3.29 -9.24 -14.78
CA ASP A 73 2.21 -8.25 -15.01
C ASP A 73 0.86 -8.80 -14.54
N GLU A 74 0.52 -10.03 -14.92
CA GLU A 74 -0.70 -10.70 -14.45
C GLU A 74 -0.75 -10.80 -12.91
N MET A 75 0.37 -11.17 -12.28
CA MET A 75 0.44 -11.25 -10.82
C MET A 75 0.26 -9.89 -10.16
N THR A 76 0.86 -8.83 -10.69
CA THR A 76 0.68 -7.48 -10.15
C THR A 76 -0.76 -7.00 -10.27
N MET A 77 -1.43 -7.31 -11.38
CA MET A 77 -2.85 -7.02 -11.59
C MET A 77 -3.73 -7.79 -10.60
N GLU A 78 -3.46 -9.07 -10.37
CA GLU A 78 -4.21 -9.88 -9.39
C GLU A 78 -4.07 -9.32 -7.97
N ILE A 79 -2.86 -8.96 -7.54
CA ILE A 79 -2.63 -8.35 -6.22
C ILE A 79 -3.43 -7.04 -6.07
N LYS A 80 -3.36 -6.16 -7.07
CA LYS A 80 -4.10 -4.88 -7.05
C LYS A 80 -5.62 -5.07 -7.14
N ARG A 81 -6.09 -6.16 -7.73
CA ARG A 81 -7.51 -6.52 -7.75
C ARG A 81 -8.01 -6.97 -6.39
N ILE A 82 -7.18 -7.71 -5.63
CA ILE A 82 -7.49 -8.16 -4.28
C ILE A 82 -7.46 -6.98 -3.31
N ASP A 83 -6.38 -6.22 -3.30
CA ASP A 83 -6.23 -5.01 -2.47
C ASP A 83 -5.52 -3.90 -3.27
N PRO A 84 -6.28 -2.93 -3.81
CA PRO A 84 -5.72 -1.80 -4.57
C PRO A 84 -4.73 -0.94 -3.79
N ARG A 85 -4.74 -1.01 -2.45
CA ARG A 85 -3.88 -0.22 -1.56
C ARG A 85 -2.54 -0.89 -1.29
N THR A 86 -2.36 -2.15 -1.64
CA THR A 86 -1.08 -2.84 -1.49
C THR A 86 -0.02 -2.17 -2.37
N GLY A 87 1.07 -1.68 -1.76
CA GLY A 87 2.22 -1.18 -2.50
C GLY A 87 2.94 -2.30 -3.24
N LEU A 88 3.38 -2.04 -4.48
CA LEU A 88 4.08 -3.02 -5.31
C LEU A 88 5.47 -2.55 -5.67
N ILE A 89 6.49 -3.32 -5.30
CA ILE A 89 7.89 -3.08 -5.62
C ILE A 89 8.42 -4.26 -6.42
N LEU A 90 8.96 -3.99 -7.61
CA LEU A 90 9.61 -4.99 -8.44
C LEU A 90 11.13 -4.88 -8.36
N LEU A 91 11.79 -5.99 -8.08
CA LEU A 91 13.25 -6.13 -8.08
C LEU A 91 13.68 -6.75 -9.40
N VAL A 92 14.46 -6.03 -10.18
CA VAL A 92 14.82 -6.42 -11.55
C VAL A 92 16.30 -6.26 -11.81
N GLN A 93 16.87 -7.05 -12.70
CA GLN A 93 18.23 -6.83 -13.22
C GLN A 93 18.28 -5.50 -13.99
N GLY A 94 19.36 -4.71 -13.76
CA GLY A 94 19.44 -3.34 -14.26
C GLY A 94 19.33 -3.21 -15.78
N ASP A 95 19.88 -4.17 -16.53
CA ASP A 95 19.84 -4.26 -17.99
C ASP A 95 18.42 -4.57 -18.55
N LYS A 96 17.56 -5.19 -17.76
CA LYS A 96 16.20 -5.61 -18.13
C LYS A 96 15.11 -4.64 -17.69
N MET A 97 15.46 -3.62 -16.94
CA MET A 97 14.51 -2.68 -16.35
C MET A 97 13.62 -1.99 -17.39
N GLU A 98 14.21 -1.54 -18.50
CA GLU A 98 13.46 -0.82 -19.54
C GLU A 98 12.51 -1.75 -20.31
N ASP A 99 12.90 -3.00 -20.53
CA ASP A 99 12.03 -4.00 -21.15
C ASP A 99 10.87 -4.38 -20.23
N LEU A 100 11.13 -4.57 -18.94
CA LEU A 100 10.09 -4.86 -17.96
C LEU A 100 9.07 -3.71 -17.86
N LYS A 101 9.51 -2.47 -17.84
CA LYS A 101 8.63 -1.29 -17.79
C LYS A 101 7.72 -1.15 -19.01
N LYS A 102 8.11 -1.71 -20.17
CA LYS A 102 7.25 -1.73 -21.37
C LYS A 102 6.09 -2.71 -21.21
N VAL A 103 6.31 -3.83 -20.50
CA VAL A 103 5.31 -4.88 -20.27
C VAL A 103 4.46 -4.51 -19.06
N VAL A 104 5.08 -4.24 -17.92
CA VAL A 104 4.43 -3.92 -16.64
C VAL A 104 4.37 -2.40 -16.48
N ARG A 105 3.38 -1.75 -17.08
CA ARG A 105 3.28 -0.28 -17.09
C ARG A 105 2.51 0.28 -15.90
N PHE A 106 1.53 -0.46 -15.41
CA PHE A 106 0.55 0.02 -14.45
C PHE A 106 0.65 -0.79 -13.16
N ASN A 107 0.18 -0.20 -12.07
CA ASN A 107 0.05 -0.83 -10.76
C ASN A 107 1.36 -1.05 -9.96
N VAL A 108 2.53 -0.61 -10.44
CA VAL A 108 3.80 -0.75 -9.74
C VAL A 108 4.25 0.59 -9.17
N ASP A 109 4.53 0.61 -7.87
CA ASP A 109 4.91 1.83 -7.15
C ASP A 109 6.42 2.11 -7.25
N ALA A 110 7.26 1.07 -7.41
CA ALA A 110 8.69 1.24 -7.61
C ALA A 110 9.33 0.06 -8.36
N TYR A 111 10.32 0.39 -9.21
CA TYR A 111 11.23 -0.56 -9.85
C TYR A 111 12.61 -0.36 -9.25
N ILE A 112 13.21 -1.41 -8.71
CA ILE A 112 14.50 -1.35 -8.03
C ILE A 112 15.49 -2.29 -8.72
N PRO A 113 16.62 -1.76 -9.25
CA PRO A 113 17.65 -2.61 -9.83
C PRO A 113 18.35 -3.43 -8.77
N ARG A 114 18.64 -4.69 -9.07
CA ARG A 114 19.48 -5.58 -8.25
C ARG A 114 20.94 -5.14 -8.38
N ASN A 115 21.43 -4.47 -7.33
CA ASN A 115 22.83 -4.04 -7.20
C ASN A 115 23.17 -3.85 -5.71
N ALA A 116 24.40 -3.44 -5.42
CA ALA A 116 24.85 -3.21 -4.04
C ALA A 116 23.94 -2.27 -3.20
N ASN A 117 23.20 -1.39 -3.85
CA ASN A 117 22.30 -0.41 -3.20
C ASN A 117 20.84 -0.85 -3.14
N THR A 118 20.51 -2.08 -3.54
CA THR A 118 19.11 -2.60 -3.59
C THR A 118 18.38 -2.41 -2.27
N ILE A 119 18.99 -2.82 -1.15
CA ILE A 119 18.37 -2.74 0.19
C ILE A 119 18.12 -1.29 0.62
N LEU A 120 19.03 -0.37 0.32
CA LEU A 120 18.85 1.06 0.63
C LEU A 120 17.69 1.65 -0.18
N ARG A 121 17.64 1.36 -1.49
CA ARG A 121 16.56 1.81 -2.38
C ARG A 121 15.22 1.22 -1.97
N LEU A 122 15.20 -0.06 -1.61
CA LEU A 122 14.02 -0.74 -1.09
C LEU A 122 13.50 -0.05 0.17
N HIS A 123 14.38 0.25 1.13
CA HIS A 123 14.00 0.93 2.36
C HIS A 123 13.36 2.30 2.08
N ASN A 124 13.91 3.08 1.16
CA ASN A 124 13.36 4.37 0.78
C ASN A 124 12.01 4.24 0.06
N ALA A 125 11.86 3.26 -0.84
CA ALA A 125 10.60 3.00 -1.53
C ALA A 125 9.51 2.57 -0.55
N VAL A 126 9.80 1.66 0.37
CA VAL A 126 8.85 1.23 1.42
C VAL A 126 8.43 2.41 2.28
N LYS A 127 9.36 3.26 2.74
CA LYS A 127 9.02 4.47 3.51
C LYS A 127 8.11 5.42 2.74
N LYS A 128 8.36 5.61 1.44
CA LYS A 128 7.51 6.44 0.58
C LYS A 128 6.09 5.89 0.53
N ILE A 129 5.92 4.59 0.27
CA ILE A 129 4.60 3.93 0.21
C ILE A 129 3.86 4.06 1.54
N ILE A 130 4.53 3.82 2.68
CA ILE A 130 3.93 3.99 4.01
C ILE A 130 3.46 5.43 4.22
N SER A 131 4.26 6.41 3.83
CA SER A 131 3.90 7.83 3.94
C SER A 131 2.66 8.16 3.11
N GLU A 132 2.61 7.72 1.86
CA GLU A 132 1.47 7.92 0.96
C GLU A 132 0.19 7.25 1.48
N HIS A 133 0.31 6.01 1.99
CA HIS A 133 -0.80 5.29 2.62
C HIS A 133 -1.33 6.03 3.85
N SER A 134 -0.44 6.52 4.71
CA SER A 134 -0.80 7.29 5.90
C SER A 134 -1.53 8.58 5.52
N ILE A 135 -1.04 9.32 4.52
CA ILE A 135 -1.67 10.55 4.02
C ILE A 135 -3.08 10.26 3.49
N ALA A 136 -3.25 9.17 2.75
CA ALA A 136 -4.56 8.78 2.23
C ALA A 136 -5.58 8.50 3.35
N ILE A 137 -5.17 7.80 4.41
CA ILE A 137 -6.02 7.54 5.59
C ILE A 137 -6.39 8.85 6.28
N PHE A 138 -5.42 9.75 6.51
CA PHE A 138 -5.68 11.06 7.16
C PHE A 138 -6.63 11.92 6.32
N LYS A 139 -6.47 11.96 5.01
CA LYS A 139 -7.40 12.69 4.10
C LYS A 139 -8.82 12.15 4.22
N LYS A 140 -9.00 10.82 4.22
CA LYS A 140 -10.33 10.19 4.37
C LYS A 140 -10.98 10.56 5.70
N ARG A 141 -10.24 10.49 6.81
CA ARG A 141 -10.75 10.84 8.15
C ARG A 141 -11.11 12.33 8.23
N ARG A 142 -10.29 13.22 7.70
CA ARG A 142 -10.54 14.66 7.66
C ARG A 142 -11.81 14.99 6.89
N ASN A 143 -11.98 14.40 5.72
CA ASN A 143 -13.18 14.64 4.91
C ASN A 143 -14.44 14.16 5.64
N LEU A 144 -14.40 13.02 6.31
CA LEU A 144 -15.53 12.54 7.11
C LEU A 144 -15.86 13.50 8.25
N SER A 145 -14.87 14.01 8.98
CA SER A 145 -15.07 15.01 10.04
C SER A 145 -15.70 16.31 9.53
N LEU A 146 -15.28 16.77 8.35
CA LEU A 146 -15.88 17.96 7.72
C LEU A 146 -17.34 17.72 7.34
N TRP A 147 -17.70 16.56 6.82
CA TRP A 147 -19.09 16.21 6.53
C TRP A 147 -19.98 16.22 7.78
N PHE A 148 -19.48 15.69 8.91
CA PHE A 148 -20.20 15.77 10.18
C PHE A 148 -20.38 17.21 10.65
N LEU A 149 -19.35 18.05 10.52
CA LEU A 149 -19.42 19.47 10.88
C LEU A 149 -20.48 20.22 10.04
N PHE A 150 -20.48 20.02 8.72
CA PHE A 150 -21.48 20.61 7.83
C PHE A 150 -22.90 20.13 8.15
N GLY A 151 -23.08 18.84 8.39
CA GLY A 151 -24.37 18.28 8.81
C GLY A 151 -24.90 18.91 10.10
N PHE A 152 -24.03 19.08 11.10
CA PHE A 152 -24.39 19.75 12.35
C PHE A 152 -24.78 21.22 12.15
N LEU A 153 -24.04 21.97 11.32
CA LEU A 153 -24.35 23.36 11.01
C LEU A 153 -25.72 23.52 10.31
N ILE A 154 -26.02 22.62 9.37
CA ILE A 154 -27.32 22.63 8.68
C ILE A 154 -28.46 22.34 9.68
N LEU A 155 -28.30 21.33 10.54
CA LEU A 155 -29.30 20.98 11.54
C LEU A 155 -29.53 22.10 12.54
N SER A 156 -28.48 22.77 13.01
CA SER A 156 -28.60 23.89 13.93
C SER A 156 -29.29 25.10 13.28
N ALA A 157 -28.97 25.40 12.01
CA ALA A 157 -29.62 26.47 11.26
C ALA A 157 -31.13 26.20 11.05
N LEU A 158 -31.50 24.96 10.73
CA LEU A 158 -32.89 24.53 10.62
C LEU A 158 -33.63 24.64 11.95
N ALA A 159 -33.03 24.25 13.05
CA ALA A 159 -33.61 24.34 14.39
C ALA A 159 -33.90 25.82 14.76
N ILE A 160 -32.95 26.72 14.48
CA ILE A 160 -33.12 28.16 14.70
C ILE A 160 -34.25 28.72 13.82
N LEU A 161 -34.31 28.34 12.54
CA LEU A 161 -35.36 28.76 11.62
C LEU A 161 -36.74 28.31 12.10
N ILE A 162 -36.87 27.06 12.54
CA ILE A 162 -38.14 26.52 13.09
C ILE A 162 -38.53 27.26 14.36
N ALA A 163 -37.59 27.55 15.26
CA ALA A 163 -37.82 28.29 16.47
C ALA A 163 -38.32 29.74 16.15
N TYR A 164 -37.69 30.40 15.22
CA TYR A 164 -38.07 31.72 14.75
C TYR A 164 -39.50 31.77 14.16
N LEU A 165 -39.86 30.80 13.34
CA LEU A 165 -41.18 30.71 12.72
C LEU A 165 -42.27 30.34 13.72
N ARG A 166 -41.97 29.57 14.77
CA ARG A 166 -42.95 29.07 15.73
C ARG A 166 -43.14 30.01 16.93
N PHE A 167 -42.15 30.80 17.26
CA PHE A 167 -42.13 31.72 18.41
C PHE A 167 -41.64 33.13 18.05
N PRO A 168 -42.35 33.85 17.15
CA PRO A 168 -41.90 35.17 16.69
C PRO A 168 -41.83 36.21 17.79
N ASN A 169 -42.52 36.03 18.93
CA ASN A 169 -42.55 36.99 20.04
C ASN A 169 -41.39 36.86 21.04
N TYR A 170 -40.45 35.90 20.83
CA TYR A 170 -39.29 35.69 21.70
C TYR A 170 -37.98 36.12 21.05
N PHE A 171 -38.01 36.52 19.82
CA PHE A 171 -36.91 37.10 19.05
C PHE A 171 -37.37 38.50 18.58
#